data_5153817476db454da16ff3d92de1ef38
#
_entry.id   5153817476db454da16ff3d92de1ef38
#
_cell.length_a   1.000
_cell.length_b   1.000
_cell.length_c   1.000
_cell.angle_alpha   90.00
_cell.angle_beta   90.00
_cell.angle_gamma   90.00
#
_symmetry.space_group_name_H-M   'P 1'
#
loop_
_entity.id
_entity.type
_entity.pdbx_description
1 polymer ?
#
loop_
_entity_poly.entity_id
_entity_poly.type
_entity_poly.pdbx_seq_one_letter_code
_entity_poly.pdbx_strand_id
1 'polypeptide(L)'
;MTREQFLNELKAALNGMKEEELEGVLSYYGEMIDDRVEAGMTEEAAVKAMEPVKEIAGRVLEEAGMAEEKPKNTEKGNWQRIARPADSVALLRVQAECKRIRVITEEDAAAEVCLRYCIGTNDIYQLHEDGGVLTLEHKIRPVSSFVNEKKGENLSLEDIFSGVGKLLTGLGERIVNGGVTIFTGDSQENEIEITLPHTFCGKLHLTTSNARISVEDLTATQPMVLSTSNSRIVASNLNCAQDITFTTSNGRIVLDDVNVNAAHLTTSNSRIELEDVFARDQIVAATSNSGISAEDTEAGGLLSLSTSNGRVELSDVDARELVIKTSNGSVSGSVKGKREEYTVSSSTSNGANQLGSFAGGDKTLRVVTSNASIALEFGE
;
A
#
# COMPACT_ATOMS: atom_id res chain seq x y z
N MET A 1 1.15 -25.91 -14.55
CA MET A 1 1.46 -24.69 -15.35
C MET A 1 2.85 -24.24 -14.92
N THR A 2 3.75 -24.02 -15.87
CA THR A 2 5.09 -23.48 -15.58
C THR A 2 5.01 -21.95 -15.39
N ARG A 3 6.07 -21.36 -14.81
CA ARG A 3 6.23 -19.90 -14.70
C ARG A 3 6.07 -19.20 -16.07
N GLU A 4 6.73 -19.75 -17.08
CA GLU A 4 6.67 -19.20 -18.44
C GLU A 4 5.25 -19.25 -19.02
N GLN A 5 4.53 -20.35 -18.82
CA GLN A 5 3.14 -20.47 -19.26
C GLN A 5 2.23 -19.46 -18.56
N PHE A 6 2.42 -19.24 -17.26
CA PHE A 6 1.66 -18.28 -16.47
C PHE A 6 1.88 -16.84 -16.96
N LEU A 7 3.14 -16.45 -17.15
CA LEU A 7 3.49 -15.09 -17.62
C LEU A 7 3.01 -14.85 -19.05
N ASN A 8 3.07 -15.87 -19.93
CA ASN A 8 2.55 -15.77 -21.29
C ASN A 8 1.02 -15.64 -21.32
N GLU A 9 0.32 -16.37 -20.46
CA GLU A 9 -1.13 -16.26 -20.31
C GLU A 9 -1.53 -14.89 -19.74
N LEU A 10 -0.78 -14.38 -18.77
CA LEU A 10 -0.97 -13.04 -18.21
C LEU A 10 -0.71 -11.96 -19.26
N LYS A 11 0.38 -12.07 -20.03
CA LYS A 11 0.69 -11.16 -21.14
C LYS A 11 -0.44 -11.13 -22.18
N ALA A 12 -0.98 -12.29 -22.53
CA ALA A 12 -2.09 -12.37 -23.47
C ALA A 12 -3.39 -11.76 -22.94
N ALA A 13 -3.63 -11.90 -21.64
CA ALA A 13 -4.80 -11.32 -20.96
C ALA A 13 -4.71 -9.79 -20.76
N LEU A 14 -3.50 -9.23 -20.76
CA LEU A 14 -3.20 -7.80 -20.65
C LEU A 14 -2.98 -7.13 -22.02
N ASN A 15 -3.48 -7.73 -23.08
CA ASN A 15 -3.34 -7.18 -24.43
C ASN A 15 -3.97 -5.79 -24.54
N GLY A 16 -3.20 -4.82 -25.01
CA GLY A 16 -3.62 -3.41 -25.15
C GLY A 16 -2.95 -2.45 -24.16
N MET A 17 -2.25 -2.96 -23.15
CA MET A 17 -1.42 -2.12 -22.25
C MET A 17 -0.19 -1.58 -22.98
N LYS A 18 0.33 -0.44 -22.52
CA LYS A 18 1.62 0.06 -22.96
C LYS A 18 2.72 -0.95 -22.62
N GLU A 19 3.70 -1.08 -23.51
CA GLU A 19 4.75 -2.12 -23.39
C GLU A 19 5.54 -2.00 -22.09
N GLU A 20 5.81 -0.79 -21.63
CA GLU A 20 6.55 -0.48 -20.40
C GLU A 20 5.76 -0.89 -19.14
N GLU A 21 4.47 -0.57 -19.08
CA GLU A 21 3.57 -0.96 -17.98
C GLU A 21 3.38 -2.50 -17.95
N LEU A 22 3.27 -3.11 -19.13
CA LEU A 22 3.14 -4.56 -19.27
C LEU A 22 4.38 -5.30 -18.78
N GLU A 23 5.58 -4.81 -19.14
CA GLU A 23 6.84 -5.38 -18.65
C GLU A 23 6.96 -5.28 -17.13
N GLY A 24 6.56 -4.14 -16.54
CA GLY A 24 6.53 -3.97 -15.09
C GLY A 24 5.63 -4.98 -14.38
N VAL A 25 4.44 -5.23 -14.93
CA VAL A 25 3.50 -6.23 -14.39
C VAL A 25 4.07 -7.64 -14.51
N LEU A 26 4.62 -8.00 -15.67
CA LEU A 26 5.20 -9.33 -15.89
C LEU A 26 6.42 -9.58 -15.02
N SER A 27 7.28 -8.57 -14.82
CA SER A 27 8.42 -8.63 -13.91
C SER A 27 7.97 -8.87 -12.47
N TYR A 28 6.99 -8.10 -12.01
CA TYR A 28 6.45 -8.22 -10.65
C TYR A 28 5.91 -9.63 -10.35
N TYR A 29 5.08 -10.18 -11.24
CA TYR A 29 4.54 -11.53 -11.03
C TYR A 29 5.60 -12.63 -11.25
N GLY A 30 6.57 -12.38 -12.12
CA GLY A 30 7.76 -13.23 -12.27
C GLY A 30 8.56 -13.32 -10.99
N GLU A 31 8.90 -12.19 -10.38
CA GLU A 31 9.62 -12.11 -9.09
C GLU A 31 8.85 -12.79 -7.96
N MET A 32 7.53 -12.59 -7.88
CA MET A 32 6.71 -13.27 -6.87
C MET A 32 6.75 -14.80 -6.97
N ILE A 33 6.86 -15.34 -8.17
CA ILE A 33 7.00 -16.79 -8.37
C ILE A 33 8.42 -17.21 -7.97
N ASP A 34 9.43 -16.47 -8.39
CA ASP A 34 10.84 -16.75 -8.10
C ASP A 34 11.13 -16.70 -6.59
N ASP A 35 10.59 -15.72 -5.85
CA ASP A 35 10.68 -15.62 -4.39
C ASP A 35 10.12 -16.86 -3.69
N ARG A 36 9.01 -17.42 -4.18
CA ARG A 36 8.41 -18.64 -3.63
C ARG A 36 9.23 -19.88 -3.92
N VAL A 37 9.86 -19.93 -5.09
CA VAL A 37 10.79 -21.02 -5.47
C VAL A 37 12.04 -20.93 -4.60
N GLU A 38 12.62 -19.76 -4.38
CA GLU A 38 13.74 -19.55 -3.47
C GLU A 38 13.41 -19.90 -2.02
N ALA A 39 12.14 -19.70 -1.61
CA ALA A 39 11.63 -20.15 -0.32
C ALA A 39 11.41 -21.67 -0.21
N GLY A 40 11.78 -22.44 -1.26
CA GLY A 40 11.76 -23.92 -1.27
C GLY A 40 10.51 -24.55 -1.87
N MET A 41 9.62 -23.78 -2.54
CA MET A 41 8.52 -24.34 -3.30
C MET A 41 9.02 -24.89 -4.66
N THR A 42 8.32 -25.90 -5.18
CA THR A 42 8.51 -26.23 -6.60
C THR A 42 7.88 -25.14 -7.48
N GLU A 43 8.41 -24.89 -8.66
CA GLU A 43 7.86 -23.90 -9.60
C GLU A 43 6.36 -24.09 -9.84
N GLU A 44 5.92 -25.32 -10.05
CA GLU A 44 4.50 -25.64 -10.26
C GLU A 44 3.64 -25.31 -9.03
N ALA A 45 4.17 -25.52 -7.81
CA ALA A 45 3.48 -25.17 -6.58
C ALA A 45 3.44 -23.67 -6.35
N ALA A 46 4.52 -22.95 -6.68
CA ALA A 46 4.61 -21.50 -6.61
C ALA A 46 3.59 -20.85 -7.55
N VAL A 47 3.52 -21.30 -8.81
CA VAL A 47 2.54 -20.82 -9.80
C VAL A 47 1.11 -21.17 -9.39
N LYS A 48 0.86 -22.38 -8.87
CA LYS A 48 -0.47 -22.77 -8.41
C LYS A 48 -0.96 -21.96 -7.22
N ALA A 49 -0.04 -21.41 -6.44
CA ALA A 49 -0.33 -20.52 -5.32
C ALA A 49 -0.58 -19.06 -5.74
N MET A 50 -0.43 -18.72 -7.04
CA MET A 50 -0.80 -17.42 -7.58
C MET A 50 -2.32 -17.33 -7.77
N GLU A 51 -2.81 -16.10 -7.81
CA GLU A 51 -4.20 -15.84 -8.24
C GLU A 51 -4.41 -16.26 -9.71
N PRO A 52 -5.64 -16.62 -10.11
CA PRO A 52 -5.95 -16.91 -11.50
C PRO A 52 -5.60 -15.74 -12.41
N VAL A 53 -4.94 -16.02 -13.55
CA VAL A 53 -4.51 -15.00 -14.52
C VAL A 53 -5.64 -14.04 -14.90
N LYS A 54 -6.86 -14.53 -15.03
CA LYS A 54 -8.03 -13.71 -15.39
C LYS A 54 -8.39 -12.67 -14.33
N GLU A 55 -8.19 -12.99 -13.06
CA GLU A 55 -8.45 -12.07 -11.95
C GLU A 55 -7.35 -11.02 -11.84
N ILE A 56 -6.10 -11.45 -12.02
CA ILE A 56 -4.95 -10.54 -12.09
C ILE A 56 -5.12 -9.56 -13.25
N ALA A 57 -5.40 -10.06 -14.44
CA ALA A 57 -5.56 -9.23 -15.62
C ALA A 57 -6.74 -8.24 -15.49
N GLY A 58 -7.86 -8.68 -14.92
CA GLY A 58 -9.01 -7.79 -14.67
C GLY A 58 -8.63 -6.61 -13.78
N ARG A 59 -7.91 -6.88 -12.69
CA ARG A 59 -7.45 -5.87 -11.76
C ARG A 59 -6.43 -4.89 -12.37
N VAL A 60 -5.45 -5.44 -13.09
CA VAL A 60 -4.41 -4.63 -13.74
C VAL A 60 -4.99 -3.73 -14.83
N LEU A 61 -5.93 -4.22 -15.64
CA LEU A 61 -6.59 -3.43 -16.68
C LEU A 61 -7.52 -2.36 -16.07
N GLU A 62 -8.14 -2.63 -14.93
CA GLU A 62 -8.94 -1.67 -14.18
C GLU A 62 -8.06 -0.58 -13.55
N GLU A 63 -6.91 -0.95 -13.01
CA GLU A 63 -5.89 -0.03 -12.47
C GLU A 63 -5.25 0.85 -13.57
N ALA A 64 -5.13 0.33 -14.80
CA ALA A 64 -4.63 1.06 -15.96
C ALA A 64 -5.71 1.93 -16.67
N GLY A 65 -6.95 1.94 -16.16
CA GLY A 65 -8.05 2.67 -16.80
C GLY A 65 -8.48 2.11 -18.16
N MET A 66 -8.07 0.87 -18.50
CA MET A 66 -8.33 0.20 -19.76
C MET A 66 -9.46 -0.83 -19.70
N ALA A 67 -10.07 -1.04 -18.53
CA ALA A 67 -11.28 -1.85 -18.42
C ALA A 67 -12.40 -1.18 -19.22
N GLU A 68 -13.02 -1.92 -20.16
CA GLU A 68 -14.25 -1.45 -20.81
C GLU A 68 -15.23 -1.03 -19.71
N GLU A 69 -15.70 0.22 -19.74
CA GLU A 69 -16.78 0.68 -18.88
C GLU A 69 -17.98 -0.25 -19.09
N LYS A 70 -18.12 -1.22 -18.18
CA LYS A 70 -19.40 -1.94 -18.10
C LYS A 70 -20.47 -0.89 -17.83
N PRO A 71 -21.57 -0.88 -18.61
CA PRO A 71 -22.62 0.12 -18.43
C PRO A 71 -22.98 0.17 -16.94
N LYS A 72 -22.96 1.37 -16.35
CA LYS A 72 -23.37 1.66 -14.97
C LYS A 72 -24.73 1.02 -14.73
N ASN A 73 -24.72 -0.20 -14.24
CA ASN A 73 -25.95 -0.91 -13.90
C ASN A 73 -26.37 -0.41 -12.52
N THR A 74 -27.44 0.33 -12.52
CA THR A 74 -28.29 0.77 -11.40
C THR A 74 -27.86 0.27 -10.02
N GLU A 75 -27.59 1.23 -9.12
CA GLU A 75 -27.32 1.11 -7.69
C GLU A 75 -28.21 0.06 -7.01
N LYS A 76 -27.74 -1.18 -6.96
CA LYS A 76 -28.38 -2.28 -6.23
C LYS A 76 -27.73 -2.52 -4.86
N GLY A 77 -27.08 -1.52 -4.27
CA GLY A 77 -26.50 -1.59 -2.93
C GLY A 77 -27.22 -0.67 -1.95
N ASN A 78 -27.23 -0.98 -0.67
CA ASN A 78 -27.70 -0.08 0.37
C ASN A 78 -26.62 0.97 0.67
N TRP A 79 -26.50 1.95 -0.24
CA TRP A 79 -25.51 3.01 -0.14
C TRP A 79 -25.92 4.05 0.90
N GLN A 80 -24.96 4.42 1.74
CA GLN A 80 -25.09 5.51 2.71
C GLN A 80 -24.14 6.64 2.32
N ARG A 81 -24.59 7.86 2.53
CA ARG A 81 -23.80 9.08 2.35
C ARG A 81 -23.91 9.95 3.60
N ILE A 82 -22.77 10.35 4.14
CA ILE A 82 -22.67 11.26 5.27
C ILE A 82 -21.85 12.46 4.79
N ALA A 83 -22.37 13.65 4.95
CA ALA A 83 -21.64 14.88 4.63
C ALA A 83 -21.61 15.80 5.85
N ARG A 84 -20.47 16.45 6.08
CA ARG A 84 -20.26 17.44 7.14
C ARG A 84 -19.46 18.62 6.60
N PRO A 85 -19.72 19.85 7.06
CA PRO A 85 -18.85 20.98 6.74
C PRO A 85 -17.41 20.67 7.12
N ALA A 86 -16.47 20.90 6.22
CA ALA A 86 -15.06 20.49 6.42
C ALA A 86 -14.38 21.24 7.57
N ASP A 87 -14.81 22.48 7.83
CA ASP A 87 -14.34 23.30 8.96
C ASP A 87 -14.82 22.79 10.33
N SER A 88 -15.89 21.99 10.36
CA SER A 88 -16.38 21.34 11.57
C SER A 88 -15.63 20.05 11.91
N VAL A 89 -14.82 19.51 11.00
CA VAL A 89 -14.10 18.22 11.17
C VAL A 89 -12.62 18.47 11.46
N ALA A 90 -12.26 18.54 12.73
CA ALA A 90 -10.87 18.66 13.16
C ALA A 90 -10.08 17.34 13.05
N LEU A 91 -10.79 16.21 13.14
CA LEU A 91 -10.24 14.87 12.94
C LEU A 91 -11.25 13.98 12.24
N LEU A 92 -10.90 13.47 11.07
CA LEU A 92 -11.61 12.39 10.42
C LEU A 92 -10.91 11.06 10.74
N ARG A 93 -11.64 10.15 11.38
CA ARG A 93 -11.16 8.79 11.68
C ARG A 93 -12.04 7.77 10.99
N VAL A 94 -11.43 6.89 10.20
CA VAL A 94 -12.12 5.73 9.61
C VAL A 94 -11.37 4.47 10.01
N GLN A 95 -12.09 3.54 10.64
CA GLN A 95 -11.56 2.24 11.05
C GLN A 95 -12.41 1.14 10.42
N ALA A 96 -11.82 0.32 9.57
CA ALA A 96 -12.56 -0.67 8.81
C ALA A 96 -11.90 -2.06 8.89
N GLU A 97 -12.72 -3.11 8.84
CA GLU A 97 -12.28 -4.47 8.60
C GLU A 97 -12.54 -4.82 7.13
N CYS A 98 -11.49 -5.18 6.39
CA CYS A 98 -11.57 -5.66 5.00
C CYS A 98 -12.28 -4.71 4.00
N LYS A 99 -12.43 -3.44 4.30
CA LYS A 99 -12.94 -2.43 3.36
C LYS A 99 -11.78 -1.60 2.82
N ARG A 100 -11.75 -1.40 1.51
CA ARG A 100 -10.88 -0.43 0.86
C ARG A 100 -11.26 0.97 1.35
N ILE A 101 -10.29 1.81 1.60
CA ILE A 101 -10.51 3.22 1.92
C ILE A 101 -9.88 4.02 0.79
N ARG A 102 -10.69 4.78 0.10
CA ARG A 102 -10.25 5.65 -0.98
C ARG A 102 -10.56 7.09 -0.62
N VAL A 103 -9.54 7.93 -0.60
CA VAL A 103 -9.67 9.37 -0.44
C VAL A 103 -9.50 10.01 -1.82
N ILE A 104 -10.50 10.77 -2.20
CA ILE A 104 -10.51 11.56 -3.44
C ILE A 104 -10.81 13.01 -3.11
N THR A 105 -10.42 13.91 -3.98
CA THR A 105 -10.77 15.33 -3.88
C THR A 105 -11.61 15.76 -5.06
N GLU A 106 -12.48 16.72 -4.83
CA GLU A 106 -13.27 17.36 -5.88
C GLU A 106 -13.01 18.86 -5.85
N GLU A 107 -12.65 19.44 -7.00
CA GLU A 107 -12.34 20.88 -7.11
C GLU A 107 -13.56 21.77 -6.82
N ASP A 108 -14.76 21.32 -7.18
CA ASP A 108 -16.04 22.02 -6.99
C ASP A 108 -16.83 21.51 -5.78
N ALA A 109 -16.28 20.60 -4.98
CA ALA A 109 -16.99 20.15 -3.78
C ALA A 109 -17.26 21.37 -2.88
N ALA A 110 -18.53 21.58 -2.53
CA ALA A 110 -18.86 22.37 -1.38
C ALA A 110 -17.90 21.98 -0.27
N ALA A 111 -17.37 22.92 0.52
CA ALA A 111 -16.34 22.67 1.56
C ALA A 111 -16.83 21.65 2.61
N GLU A 112 -17.07 20.41 2.16
CA GLU A 112 -17.66 19.30 2.91
C GLU A 112 -16.71 18.09 2.93
N VAL A 113 -16.69 17.38 4.04
CA VAL A 113 -16.20 16.01 4.16
C VAL A 113 -17.36 15.08 3.85
N CYS A 114 -17.26 14.25 2.83
CA CYS A 114 -18.30 13.29 2.45
C CYS A 114 -17.76 11.86 2.59
N LEU A 115 -18.51 11.02 3.31
CA LEU A 115 -18.25 9.58 3.43
C LEU A 115 -19.34 8.83 2.67
N ARG A 116 -18.97 7.97 1.74
CA ARG A 116 -19.88 7.12 0.98
C ARG A 116 -19.46 5.66 1.16
N TYR A 117 -20.39 4.81 1.56
CA TYR A 117 -20.16 3.40 1.77
C TYR A 117 -21.42 2.56 1.54
N CYS A 118 -21.22 1.30 1.19
CA CYS A 118 -22.32 0.34 1.02
C CYS A 118 -22.44 -0.58 2.23
N ILE A 119 -23.66 -0.80 2.72
CA ILE A 119 -23.94 -1.72 3.81
C ILE A 119 -24.32 -3.07 3.23
N GLY A 120 -23.40 -4.04 3.31
CA GLY A 120 -23.63 -5.43 2.99
C GLY A 120 -24.34 -6.18 4.13
N THR A 121 -24.72 -7.41 3.86
CA THR A 121 -25.51 -8.25 4.82
C THR A 121 -24.81 -8.46 6.16
N ASN A 122 -23.50 -8.47 6.16
CA ASN A 122 -22.67 -8.76 7.35
C ASN A 122 -21.95 -7.53 7.91
N ASP A 123 -22.16 -6.38 7.30
CA ASP A 123 -21.50 -5.14 7.70
C ASP A 123 -22.20 -4.48 8.88
N ILE A 124 -21.42 -4.04 9.86
CA ILE A 124 -21.85 -3.21 10.96
C ILE A 124 -21.07 -1.90 10.87
N TYR A 125 -21.77 -0.80 10.66
CA TYR A 125 -21.19 0.53 10.70
C TYR A 125 -21.67 1.29 11.92
N GLN A 126 -20.77 2.02 12.56
CA GLN A 126 -21.06 2.92 13.66
C GLN A 126 -20.45 4.29 13.37
N LEU A 127 -21.26 5.31 13.47
CA LEU A 127 -20.84 6.71 13.32
C LEU A 127 -20.85 7.39 14.68
N HIS A 128 -19.74 8.01 15.03
CA HIS A 128 -19.58 8.80 16.24
C HIS A 128 -19.11 10.21 15.90
N GLU A 129 -19.73 11.20 16.51
CA GLU A 129 -19.40 12.60 16.33
C GLU A 129 -19.28 13.25 17.73
N ASP A 130 -18.10 13.77 18.03
CA ASP A 130 -17.87 14.47 19.29
C ASP A 130 -16.72 15.48 19.15
N GLY A 131 -16.94 16.73 19.54
CA GLY A 131 -15.91 17.76 19.66
C GLY A 131 -15.09 18.00 18.37
N GLY A 132 -15.72 17.91 17.19
CA GLY A 132 -15.02 18.04 15.91
C GLY A 132 -14.32 16.76 15.45
N VAL A 133 -14.52 15.64 16.13
CA VAL A 133 -14.04 14.31 15.71
C VAL A 133 -15.18 13.58 15.03
N LEU A 134 -15.01 13.24 13.76
CA LEU A 134 -15.91 12.38 12.98
C LEU A 134 -15.27 11.01 12.85
N THR A 135 -15.89 10.00 13.47
CA THR A 135 -15.39 8.61 13.44
C THR A 135 -16.40 7.69 12.76
N LEU A 136 -15.96 6.97 11.72
CA LEU A 136 -16.70 5.88 11.10
C LEU A 136 -15.98 4.55 11.43
N GLU A 137 -16.66 3.67 12.16
CA GLU A 137 -16.19 2.32 12.44
C GLU A 137 -16.98 1.32 11.61
N HIS A 138 -16.27 0.39 10.98
CA HIS A 138 -16.84 -0.75 10.27
C HIS A 138 -16.29 -2.05 10.84
N LYS A 139 -17.18 -3.00 11.10
CA LYS A 139 -16.88 -4.36 11.56
C LYS A 139 -17.68 -5.38 10.76
N ILE A 140 -17.11 -6.56 10.58
CA ILE A 140 -17.82 -7.70 9.98
C ILE A 140 -18.48 -8.50 11.11
N ARG A 141 -19.77 -8.78 10.99
CA ARG A 141 -20.49 -9.60 11.96
C ARG A 141 -19.88 -11.01 12.02
N PRO A 142 -19.47 -11.50 13.20
CA PRO A 142 -18.87 -12.83 13.30
C PRO A 142 -19.88 -13.92 12.95
N VAL A 143 -19.43 -14.94 12.22
CA VAL A 143 -20.26 -16.09 11.78
C VAL A 143 -20.94 -16.80 12.97
N SER A 144 -20.30 -16.81 14.14
CA SER A 144 -20.87 -17.38 15.37
C SER A 144 -22.16 -16.70 15.84
N SER A 145 -22.43 -15.46 15.49
CA SER A 145 -23.66 -14.76 15.84
C SER A 145 -24.88 -15.30 15.08
N PHE A 146 -24.70 -15.79 13.85
CA PHE A 146 -25.77 -16.39 13.05
C PHE A 146 -26.22 -17.75 13.59
N VAL A 147 -25.29 -18.51 14.19
CA VAL A 147 -25.58 -19.82 14.81
C VAL A 147 -26.39 -19.64 16.10
N ASN A 148 -26.17 -18.54 16.82
CA ASN A 148 -26.85 -18.26 18.07
C ASN A 148 -28.27 -17.70 17.90
N GLU A 149 -28.55 -16.96 16.84
CA GLU A 149 -29.92 -16.45 16.54
C GLU A 149 -30.89 -17.56 16.13
N LYS A 150 -30.38 -18.68 15.59
CA LYS A 150 -31.20 -19.84 15.19
C LYS A 150 -31.21 -21.01 16.18
N LYS A 151 -30.71 -20.83 17.38
CA LYS A 151 -30.63 -21.89 18.42
C LYS A 151 -31.98 -22.44 18.93
N GLY A 152 -33.12 -22.02 18.35
CA GLY A 152 -34.45 -22.51 18.62
C GLY A 152 -34.96 -23.60 17.64
N GLU A 153 -34.25 -23.86 16.54
CA GLU A 153 -34.60 -24.86 15.56
C GLU A 153 -33.51 -25.95 15.49
N ASN A 154 -33.90 -27.24 15.43
CA ASN A 154 -32.97 -28.36 15.22
C ASN A 154 -32.37 -28.28 13.81
N LEU A 155 -31.29 -27.49 13.66
CA LEU A 155 -30.55 -27.35 12.42
C LEU A 155 -29.68 -28.61 12.19
N SER A 156 -29.87 -29.25 11.06
CA SER A 156 -28.94 -30.28 10.58
C SER A 156 -27.61 -29.67 10.17
N LEU A 157 -26.53 -30.44 10.17
CA LEU A 157 -25.23 -29.98 9.64
C LEU A 157 -25.34 -29.49 8.19
N GLU A 158 -26.26 -30.07 7.39
CA GLU A 158 -26.54 -29.64 6.01
C GLU A 158 -27.17 -28.23 5.95
N ASP A 159 -28.04 -27.88 6.91
CA ASP A 159 -28.62 -26.53 6.98
C ASP A 159 -27.60 -25.48 7.38
N ILE A 160 -26.65 -25.85 8.24
CA ILE A 160 -25.51 -24.98 8.61
C ILE A 160 -24.59 -24.81 7.40
N PHE A 161 -24.24 -25.89 6.69
CA PHE A 161 -23.41 -25.83 5.49
C PHE A 161 -24.12 -25.13 4.31
N SER A 162 -25.42 -25.32 4.13
CA SER A 162 -26.19 -24.62 3.08
C SER A 162 -26.40 -23.14 3.42
N GLY A 163 -26.54 -22.78 4.68
CA GLY A 163 -26.61 -21.41 5.15
C GLY A 163 -25.28 -20.68 4.98
N VAL A 164 -24.19 -21.34 5.36
CA VAL A 164 -22.82 -20.87 5.09
C VAL A 164 -22.56 -20.85 3.59
N GLY A 165 -22.94 -21.88 2.82
CA GLY A 165 -22.78 -21.91 1.37
C GLY A 165 -23.55 -20.81 0.64
N LYS A 166 -24.76 -20.43 1.07
CA LYS A 166 -25.50 -19.28 0.49
C LYS A 166 -24.90 -17.93 0.88
N LEU A 167 -24.28 -17.84 2.05
CA LEU A 167 -23.52 -16.67 2.48
C LEU A 167 -22.26 -16.51 1.62
N LEU A 168 -21.68 -17.62 1.20
CA LEU A 168 -20.42 -17.75 0.51
C LEU A 168 -20.54 -17.61 -1.04
N THR A 169 -21.68 -17.86 -1.64
CA THR A 169 -21.89 -17.71 -3.11
C THR A 169 -22.04 -16.27 -3.58
N GLY A 170 -22.10 -15.29 -2.68
CA GLY A 170 -22.10 -13.85 -2.99
C GLY A 170 -20.77 -13.15 -2.73
N LEU A 171 -19.79 -13.85 -2.16
CA LEU A 171 -18.50 -13.33 -1.73
C LEU A 171 -17.44 -14.25 -2.32
N GLY A 172 -16.49 -13.75 -3.09
CA GLY A 172 -15.40 -14.55 -3.64
C GLY A 172 -14.58 -15.21 -2.52
N GLU A 173 -14.66 -16.56 -2.41
CA GLU A 173 -14.20 -17.31 -1.26
C GLU A 173 -12.90 -18.06 -1.40
N ARG A 174 -12.21 -18.20 -0.27
CA ARG A 174 -11.32 -19.33 0.00
C ARG A 174 -11.35 -19.74 1.46
N ILE A 175 -11.65 -21.03 1.70
CA ILE A 175 -11.49 -21.69 3.00
C ILE A 175 -10.08 -22.29 3.05
N VAL A 176 -9.26 -21.91 4.02
CA VAL A 176 -7.96 -22.52 4.28
C VAL A 176 -7.86 -22.86 5.76
N ASN A 177 -7.66 -24.17 6.06
CA ASN A 177 -7.31 -24.73 7.36
C ASN A 177 -8.21 -24.34 8.54
N GLY A 178 -9.53 -24.56 8.43
CA GLY A 178 -10.44 -24.46 9.58
C GLY A 178 -10.76 -23.03 10.04
N GLY A 179 -10.26 -22.01 9.36
CA GLY A 179 -10.62 -20.60 9.54
C GLY A 179 -11.32 -20.08 8.29
N VAL A 180 -12.42 -19.39 8.46
CA VAL A 180 -13.08 -18.67 7.34
C VAL A 180 -12.36 -17.33 7.18
N THR A 181 -11.51 -17.22 6.15
CA THR A 181 -10.99 -15.93 5.72
C THR A 181 -11.86 -15.45 4.57
N ILE A 182 -12.67 -14.44 4.82
CA ILE A 182 -13.53 -13.84 3.80
C ILE A 182 -12.66 -12.81 3.05
N PHE A 183 -12.22 -13.16 1.84
CA PHE A 183 -11.68 -12.18 0.90
C PHE A 183 -12.84 -11.66 0.06
N THR A 184 -13.22 -10.44 0.29
CA THR A 184 -14.17 -9.74 -0.56
C THR A 184 -13.43 -9.26 -1.79
N GLY A 185 -13.85 -9.72 -2.96
CA GLY A 185 -13.31 -9.25 -4.24
C GLY A 185 -13.50 -7.73 -4.41
N ASP A 186 -12.85 -7.18 -5.40
CA ASP A 186 -12.74 -5.76 -5.76
C ASP A 186 -14.05 -5.16 -6.27
N SER A 187 -15.18 -5.39 -5.58
CA SER A 187 -16.45 -4.74 -5.90
C SER A 187 -16.52 -3.36 -5.24
N GLN A 188 -17.15 -2.40 -5.90
CA GLN A 188 -17.42 -1.06 -5.31
C GLN A 188 -18.14 -1.16 -3.96
N GLU A 189 -18.85 -2.23 -3.69
CA GLU A 189 -19.53 -2.51 -2.42
C GLU A 189 -18.56 -2.73 -1.24
N ASN A 190 -17.27 -2.99 -1.50
CA ASN A 190 -16.24 -3.16 -0.50
C ASN A 190 -15.39 -1.92 -0.24
N GLU A 191 -15.85 -0.77 -0.66
CA GLU A 191 -15.14 0.49 -0.55
C GLU A 191 -15.84 1.46 0.40
N ILE A 192 -15.04 2.20 1.17
CA ILE A 192 -15.42 3.43 1.85
C ILE A 192 -14.74 4.55 1.07
N GLU A 193 -15.53 5.31 0.33
CA GLU A 193 -15.07 6.47 -0.40
C GLU A 193 -15.18 7.70 0.50
N ILE A 194 -14.10 8.45 0.57
CA ILE A 194 -14.00 9.69 1.33
C ILE A 194 -13.72 10.81 0.34
N THR A 195 -14.70 11.66 0.12
CA THR A 195 -14.51 12.87 -0.67
C THR A 195 -14.16 14.03 0.25
N LEU A 196 -13.02 14.66 0.00
CA LEU A 196 -12.53 15.82 0.73
C LEU A 196 -12.49 17.05 -0.20
N PRO A 197 -12.57 18.27 0.34
CA PRO A 197 -12.18 19.44 -0.42
C PRO A 197 -10.69 19.35 -0.76
N HIS A 198 -10.27 19.94 -1.87
CA HIS A 198 -8.85 19.92 -2.31
C HIS A 198 -7.88 20.33 -1.18
N THR A 199 -8.26 21.27 -0.34
CA THR A 199 -7.53 21.62 0.89
C THR A 199 -8.29 21.17 2.11
N PHE A 200 -7.79 20.15 2.79
CA PHE A 200 -8.38 19.67 4.04
C PHE A 200 -7.56 20.11 5.25
N CYS A 201 -8.23 20.77 6.20
CA CYS A 201 -7.61 21.36 7.39
C CYS A 201 -7.75 20.50 8.67
N GLY A 202 -8.36 19.33 8.59
CA GLY A 202 -8.46 18.36 9.68
C GLY A 202 -7.36 17.30 9.62
N LYS A 203 -7.17 16.60 10.75
CA LYS A 203 -6.31 15.41 10.80
C LYS A 203 -6.99 14.23 10.11
N LEU A 204 -6.22 13.39 9.46
CA LEU A 204 -6.71 12.19 8.80
C LEU A 204 -6.12 10.93 9.44
N HIS A 205 -6.97 10.05 9.96
CA HIS A 205 -6.55 8.78 10.56
C HIS A 205 -7.38 7.63 9.96
N LEU A 206 -6.79 6.91 9.02
CA LEU A 206 -7.44 5.84 8.29
C LEU A 206 -6.79 4.49 8.63
N THR A 207 -7.61 3.52 9.01
CA THR A 207 -7.16 2.18 9.36
C THR A 207 -8.04 1.12 8.73
N THR A 208 -7.40 0.11 8.14
CA THR A 208 -8.11 -1.10 7.70
C THR A 208 -7.25 -2.33 7.99
N SER A 209 -7.84 -3.54 7.99
CA SER A 209 -7.07 -4.76 8.29
C SER A 209 -6.46 -5.38 7.04
N ASN A 210 -7.26 -5.60 6.00
CA ASN A 210 -6.87 -6.44 4.86
C ASN A 210 -7.10 -5.77 3.50
N ALA A 211 -7.38 -4.49 3.47
CA ALA A 211 -7.70 -3.80 2.24
C ALA A 211 -6.81 -2.58 2.01
N ARG A 212 -6.78 -2.11 0.78
CA ARG A 212 -5.98 -0.97 0.32
C ARG A 212 -6.47 0.34 0.94
N ILE A 213 -5.53 1.22 1.22
CA ILE A 213 -5.79 2.64 1.46
C ILE A 213 -5.14 3.43 0.31
N SER A 214 -5.89 4.29 -0.35
CA SER A 214 -5.37 5.23 -1.34
C SER A 214 -5.78 6.67 -1.02
N VAL A 215 -4.85 7.61 -1.25
CA VAL A 215 -5.06 9.05 -1.13
C VAL A 215 -4.53 9.69 -2.40
N GLU A 216 -5.36 10.43 -3.10
CA GLU A 216 -5.04 11.03 -4.38
C GLU A 216 -5.42 12.52 -4.38
N ASP A 217 -4.56 13.36 -4.99
CA ASP A 217 -4.81 14.79 -5.27
C ASP A 217 -5.13 15.65 -4.03
N LEU A 218 -4.54 15.39 -2.87
CA LEU A 218 -4.90 16.04 -1.61
C LEU A 218 -3.87 17.06 -1.14
N THR A 219 -4.33 18.25 -0.78
CA THR A 219 -3.57 19.22 0.03
C THR A 219 -4.05 19.15 1.48
N ALA A 220 -3.20 18.67 2.40
CA ALA A 220 -3.49 18.53 3.82
C ALA A 220 -2.65 19.51 4.65
N THR A 221 -3.29 20.19 5.62
CA THR A 221 -2.57 21.13 6.51
C THR A 221 -2.26 20.53 7.88
N GLN A 222 -2.76 19.33 8.17
CA GLN A 222 -2.59 18.61 9.43
C GLN A 222 -1.99 17.22 9.20
N PRO A 223 -1.43 16.58 10.24
CA PRO A 223 -0.84 15.25 10.12
C PRO A 223 -1.80 14.18 9.60
N MET A 224 -1.24 13.22 8.87
CA MET A 224 -1.96 12.09 8.30
C MET A 224 -1.39 10.77 8.81
N VAL A 225 -2.26 9.86 9.25
CA VAL A 225 -1.89 8.51 9.70
C VAL A 225 -2.71 7.48 8.91
N LEU A 226 -2.03 6.65 8.15
CA LEU A 226 -2.63 5.55 7.39
C LEU A 226 -2.07 4.21 7.87
N SER A 227 -2.95 3.26 8.16
CA SER A 227 -2.52 1.96 8.66
C SER A 227 -3.34 0.82 8.07
N THR A 228 -2.66 -0.24 7.61
CA THR A 228 -3.30 -1.51 7.24
C THR A 228 -2.42 -2.67 7.70
N SER A 229 -2.97 -3.89 7.80
CA SER A 229 -2.14 -5.04 8.17
C SER A 229 -1.59 -5.77 6.95
N ASN A 230 -2.42 -6.01 5.93
CA ASN A 230 -2.08 -6.97 4.88
C ASN A 230 -2.15 -6.40 3.45
N SER A 231 -2.42 -5.13 3.29
CA SER A 231 -2.57 -4.56 1.96
C SER A 231 -1.73 -3.31 1.77
N ARG A 232 -1.74 -2.78 0.55
CA ARG A 232 -0.93 -1.62 0.19
C ARG A 232 -1.52 -0.30 0.67
N ILE A 233 -0.63 0.67 0.90
CA ILE A 233 -0.94 2.07 1.08
C ILE A 233 -0.33 2.83 -0.08
N VAL A 234 -1.12 3.65 -0.74
CA VAL A 234 -0.68 4.46 -1.88
C VAL A 234 -1.06 5.92 -1.63
N ALA A 235 -0.13 6.81 -1.82
CA ALA A 235 -0.39 8.24 -1.86
C ALA A 235 0.22 8.81 -3.15
N SER A 236 -0.59 9.51 -3.92
CA SER A 236 -0.17 10.20 -5.14
C SER A 236 -0.65 11.63 -5.18
N ASN A 237 0.18 12.52 -5.73
CA ASN A 237 -0.08 13.96 -5.81
C ASN A 237 -0.55 14.52 -4.44
N LEU A 238 0.24 14.26 -3.41
CA LEU A 238 -0.06 14.64 -2.03
C LEU A 238 0.82 15.78 -1.56
N ASN A 239 0.21 16.90 -1.15
CA ASN A 239 0.90 18.00 -0.49
C ASN A 239 0.44 18.09 0.98
N CYS A 240 1.28 17.68 1.92
CA CYS A 240 0.96 17.73 3.35
C CYS A 240 1.90 18.67 4.09
N ALA A 241 1.38 19.75 4.65
CA ALA A 241 2.19 20.72 5.39
C ALA A 241 2.84 20.18 6.68
N GLN A 242 2.38 19.01 7.14
CA GLN A 242 2.82 18.32 8.36
C GLN A 242 3.33 16.90 8.05
N ASP A 243 3.46 16.10 9.08
CA ASP A 243 4.03 14.77 8.99
C ASP A 243 3.01 13.72 8.50
N ILE A 244 3.49 12.78 7.71
CA ILE A 244 2.73 11.58 7.34
C ILE A 244 3.34 10.34 8.02
N THR A 245 2.47 9.42 8.46
CA THR A 245 2.87 8.14 9.04
C THR A 245 2.09 7.02 8.38
N PHE A 246 2.75 6.18 7.57
CA PHE A 246 2.14 5.05 6.90
C PHE A 246 2.72 3.74 7.40
N THR A 247 1.84 2.85 7.84
CA THR A 247 2.25 1.57 8.45
C THR A 247 1.46 0.41 7.90
N THR A 248 2.17 -0.63 7.50
CA THR A 248 1.56 -1.91 7.15
C THR A 248 2.45 -3.06 7.64
N SER A 249 1.95 -4.29 7.70
CA SER A 249 2.80 -5.45 8.02
C SER A 249 3.24 -6.17 6.75
N ASN A 250 2.31 -6.39 5.82
CA ASN A 250 2.53 -7.23 4.65
C ASN A 250 2.31 -6.52 3.31
N GLY A 251 1.82 -5.30 3.33
CA GLY A 251 1.54 -4.53 2.13
C GLY A 251 2.68 -3.63 1.70
N ARG A 252 2.67 -3.26 0.43
CA ARG A 252 3.56 -2.25 -0.15
C ARG A 252 3.15 -0.85 0.30
N ILE A 253 4.11 0.03 0.45
CA ILE A 253 3.89 1.48 0.60
C ILE A 253 4.45 2.15 -0.64
N VAL A 254 3.63 2.96 -1.29
CA VAL A 254 4.01 3.72 -2.50
C VAL A 254 3.70 5.19 -2.26
N LEU A 255 4.69 6.03 -2.45
CA LEU A 255 4.57 7.48 -2.54
C LEU A 255 5.00 7.91 -3.93
N ASP A 256 4.16 8.70 -4.60
CA ASP A 256 4.36 9.22 -5.94
C ASP A 256 3.90 10.69 -5.99
N ASP A 257 4.80 11.60 -6.35
CA ASP A 257 4.58 13.05 -6.30
C ASP A 257 4.06 13.52 -4.92
N VAL A 258 4.91 13.36 -3.89
CA VAL A 258 4.55 13.65 -2.50
C VAL A 258 5.44 14.71 -1.90
N ASN A 259 4.84 15.80 -1.40
CA ASN A 259 5.51 16.88 -0.71
C ASN A 259 5.02 16.97 0.74
N VAL A 260 5.92 16.82 1.72
CA VAL A 260 5.57 16.72 3.15
C VAL A 260 6.55 17.47 4.06
N ASN A 261 6.20 17.63 5.34
CA ASN A 261 7.18 18.04 6.33
C ASN A 261 8.11 16.88 6.70
N ALA A 262 7.55 15.75 7.14
CA ALA A 262 8.29 14.51 7.37
C ALA A 262 7.46 13.29 6.95
N ALA A 263 8.13 12.22 6.52
CA ALA A 263 7.51 10.94 6.16
C ALA A 263 8.08 9.81 7.01
N HIS A 264 7.19 9.06 7.68
CA HIS A 264 7.51 7.86 8.43
C HIS A 264 6.79 6.66 7.83
N LEU A 265 7.55 5.77 7.17
CA LEU A 265 7.04 4.67 6.38
C LEU A 265 7.54 3.35 6.94
N THR A 266 6.65 2.45 7.33
CA THR A 266 7.03 1.16 7.91
C THR A 266 6.22 0.02 7.34
N THR A 267 6.91 -1.00 6.86
CA THR A 267 6.33 -2.30 6.55
C THR A 267 7.23 -3.41 7.09
N SER A 268 6.76 -4.64 7.18
CA SER A 268 7.63 -5.75 7.59
C SER A 268 8.05 -6.62 6.41
N ASN A 269 7.13 -6.89 5.49
CA ASN A 269 7.34 -7.95 4.50
C ASN A 269 7.31 -7.48 3.04
N SER A 270 7.02 -6.24 2.78
CA SER A 270 6.86 -5.75 1.41
C SER A 270 7.75 -4.54 1.12
N ARG A 271 7.78 -4.14 -0.14
CA ARG A 271 8.60 -3.04 -0.66
C ARG A 271 8.05 -1.68 -0.23
N ILE A 272 8.94 -0.70 -0.07
CA ILE A 272 8.63 0.72 -0.01
C ILE A 272 9.17 1.36 -1.29
N GLU A 273 8.33 2.10 -1.99
CA GLU A 273 8.65 2.79 -3.24
C GLU A 273 8.39 4.28 -3.05
N LEU A 274 9.40 5.07 -3.35
CA LEU A 274 9.40 6.52 -3.30
C LEU A 274 9.76 7.03 -4.69
N GLU A 275 8.88 7.80 -5.30
CA GLU A 275 9.06 8.43 -6.60
C GLU A 275 8.62 9.89 -6.49
N ASP A 276 9.47 10.82 -6.90
CA ASP A 276 9.22 12.28 -6.81
C ASP A 276 8.78 12.73 -5.39
N VAL A 277 9.53 12.30 -4.35
CA VAL A 277 9.19 12.60 -2.96
C VAL A 277 10.07 13.67 -2.37
N PHE A 278 9.47 14.76 -1.91
CA PHE A 278 10.16 15.82 -1.19
C PHE A 278 9.69 15.89 0.27
N ALA A 279 10.64 15.83 1.22
CA ALA A 279 10.37 16.13 2.61
C ALA A 279 11.20 17.33 3.09
N ARG A 280 10.55 18.28 3.72
CA ARG A 280 11.22 19.49 4.23
C ARG A 280 12.22 19.17 5.35
N ASP A 281 11.89 18.19 6.22
CA ASP A 281 12.72 17.75 7.34
C ASP A 281 13.31 16.38 7.09
N GLN A 282 12.50 15.32 7.14
CA GLN A 282 13.02 13.95 7.08
C GLN A 282 12.12 12.94 6.37
N ILE A 283 12.76 11.91 5.80
CA ILE A 283 12.12 10.68 5.33
C ILE A 283 12.76 9.51 6.08
N VAL A 284 11.94 8.73 6.76
CA VAL A 284 12.36 7.49 7.41
C VAL A 284 11.54 6.33 6.84
N ALA A 285 12.18 5.46 6.07
CA ALA A 285 11.56 4.29 5.47
C ALA A 285 12.22 3.01 5.98
N ALA A 286 11.41 2.11 6.53
CA ALA A 286 11.88 0.86 7.13
C ALA A 286 11.04 -0.35 6.69
N THR A 287 11.72 -1.40 6.24
CA THR A 287 11.14 -2.72 6.02
C THR A 287 12.05 -3.80 6.61
N SER A 288 11.59 -5.05 6.71
CA SER A 288 12.46 -6.14 7.19
C SER A 288 12.87 -7.08 6.07
N ASN A 289 11.92 -7.50 5.23
CA ASN A 289 12.14 -8.64 4.33
C ASN A 289 12.18 -8.27 2.84
N SER A 290 11.84 -7.06 2.48
CA SER A 290 11.83 -6.62 1.09
C SER A 290 12.70 -5.39 0.85
N GLY A 291 12.80 -4.95 -0.40
CA GLY A 291 13.62 -3.82 -0.80
C GLY A 291 12.98 -2.45 -0.55
N ILE A 292 13.79 -1.41 -0.69
CA ILE A 292 13.38 -0.03 -0.75
C ILE A 292 13.92 0.56 -2.04
N SER A 293 13.07 1.19 -2.85
CA SER A 293 13.48 2.01 -3.97
C SER A 293 13.15 3.48 -3.69
N ALA A 294 14.07 4.36 -4.03
CA ALA A 294 13.90 5.79 -3.96
C ALA A 294 14.42 6.42 -5.24
N GLU A 295 13.55 7.09 -5.96
CA GLU A 295 13.83 7.79 -7.19
C GLU A 295 13.42 9.25 -7.03
N ASP A 296 14.24 10.18 -7.51
CA ASP A 296 14.02 11.62 -7.39
C ASP A 296 13.51 12.07 -6.00
N THR A 297 14.13 11.47 -4.95
CA THR A 297 13.71 11.63 -3.56
C THR A 297 14.65 12.56 -2.81
N GLU A 298 14.10 13.60 -2.17
CA GLU A 298 14.86 14.61 -1.48
C GLU A 298 14.36 14.86 -0.05
N ALA A 299 15.27 14.94 0.92
CA ALA A 299 14.99 15.37 2.29
C ALA A 299 15.90 16.53 2.71
N GLY A 300 15.32 17.62 3.19
CA GLY A 300 16.10 18.80 3.64
C GLY A 300 17.00 18.51 4.83
N GLY A 301 16.71 17.50 5.64
CA GLY A 301 17.50 17.02 6.77
C GLY A 301 17.96 15.59 6.56
N LEU A 302 17.17 14.61 7.05
CA LEU A 302 17.54 13.18 7.08
C LEU A 302 16.75 12.36 6.06
N LEU A 303 17.45 11.60 5.23
CA LEU A 303 16.88 10.47 4.48
C LEU A 303 17.45 9.15 5.06
N SER A 304 16.61 8.39 5.75
CA SER A 304 16.99 7.13 6.39
C SER A 304 16.23 5.96 5.76
N LEU A 305 16.96 5.06 5.07
CA LEU A 305 16.42 3.89 4.42
C LEU A 305 16.98 2.63 5.08
N SER A 306 16.14 1.78 5.63
CA SER A 306 16.60 0.60 6.36
C SER A 306 15.80 -0.65 6.01
N THR A 307 16.52 -1.74 5.76
CA THR A 307 15.94 -3.08 5.61
C THR A 307 16.86 -4.12 6.24
N SER A 308 16.37 -5.32 6.49
CA SER A 308 17.25 -6.42 6.94
C SER A 308 17.69 -7.30 5.77
N ASN A 309 16.77 -7.67 4.89
CA ASN A 309 17.03 -8.68 3.86
C ASN A 309 16.95 -8.13 2.43
N GLY A 310 16.27 -7.05 2.21
CA GLY A 310 16.05 -6.47 0.88
C GLY A 310 17.22 -5.61 0.40
N ARG A 311 17.26 -5.39 -0.89
CA ARG A 311 18.14 -4.40 -1.54
C ARG A 311 17.61 -2.98 -1.33
N VAL A 312 18.51 -2.02 -1.39
CA VAL A 312 18.17 -0.60 -1.45
C VAL A 312 18.67 -0.06 -2.78
N GLU A 313 17.75 0.46 -3.58
CA GLU A 313 17.99 1.01 -4.90
C GLU A 313 17.70 2.50 -4.88
N LEU A 314 18.65 3.29 -5.37
CA LEU A 314 18.58 4.74 -5.37
C LEU A 314 18.75 5.27 -6.80
N SER A 315 17.97 6.26 -7.15
CA SER A 315 18.14 7.05 -8.36
C SER A 315 17.96 8.51 -8.00
N ASP A 316 19.05 9.27 -8.13
CA ASP A 316 19.07 10.72 -7.93
C ASP A 316 18.44 11.21 -6.61
N VAL A 317 18.90 10.62 -5.49
CA VAL A 317 18.46 11.00 -4.16
C VAL A 317 19.35 12.07 -3.52
N ASP A 318 18.77 12.99 -2.74
CA ASP A 318 19.52 14.00 -2.00
C ASP A 318 19.05 14.13 -0.54
N ALA A 319 19.97 14.35 0.35
CA ALA A 319 19.70 14.75 1.73
C ALA A 319 20.94 15.39 2.37
N ARG A 320 20.72 16.20 3.41
CA ARG A 320 21.83 16.67 4.23
C ARG A 320 22.51 15.53 4.97
N GLU A 321 21.71 14.57 5.49
CA GLU A 321 22.18 13.33 6.08
C GLU A 321 21.48 12.14 5.40
N LEU A 322 22.24 11.31 4.70
CA LEU A 322 21.77 10.11 4.03
C LEU A 322 22.27 8.87 4.77
N VAL A 323 21.36 8.08 5.33
CA VAL A 323 21.66 6.88 6.11
C VAL A 323 21.00 5.66 5.50
N ILE A 324 21.80 4.73 4.99
CA ILE A 324 21.31 3.51 4.36
C ILE A 324 21.84 2.30 5.13
N LYS A 325 20.92 1.45 5.57
CA LYS A 325 21.26 0.25 6.35
C LYS A 325 20.54 -0.97 5.79
N THR A 326 21.32 -2.02 5.54
CA THR A 326 20.76 -3.35 5.30
C THR A 326 21.67 -4.39 5.95
N SER A 327 21.22 -5.64 6.10
CA SER A 327 22.08 -6.71 6.59
C SER A 327 22.49 -7.64 5.44
N ASN A 328 21.54 -8.05 4.62
CA ASN A 328 21.75 -9.04 3.57
C ASN A 328 21.58 -8.49 2.15
N GLY A 329 20.95 -7.35 1.99
CA GLY A 329 20.70 -6.73 0.69
C GLY A 329 21.89 -5.89 0.18
N SER A 330 21.96 -5.73 -1.12
CA SER A 330 22.87 -4.77 -1.76
C SER A 330 22.35 -3.35 -1.67
N VAL A 331 23.26 -2.40 -1.79
CA VAL A 331 22.95 -0.99 -1.94
C VAL A 331 23.53 -0.53 -3.26
N SER A 332 22.69 -0.01 -4.16
CA SER A 332 23.11 0.41 -5.50
C SER A 332 22.38 1.64 -5.98
N GLY A 333 22.94 2.33 -6.98
CA GLY A 333 22.32 3.46 -7.66
C GLY A 333 23.11 4.75 -7.55
N SER A 334 22.41 5.90 -7.55
CA SER A 334 23.01 7.23 -7.57
C SER A 334 22.53 8.15 -6.45
N VAL A 335 23.41 9.05 -6.02
CA VAL A 335 23.11 10.18 -5.14
C VAL A 335 23.38 11.48 -5.88
N LYS A 336 22.55 12.48 -5.69
CA LYS A 336 22.61 13.79 -6.32
C LYS A 336 23.82 14.59 -5.82
N GLY A 337 24.49 15.29 -6.71
CA GLY A 337 25.63 16.15 -6.37
C GLY A 337 26.99 15.48 -6.48
N LYS A 338 28.05 16.26 -6.26
CA LYS A 338 29.42 15.82 -6.47
C LYS A 338 29.98 15.11 -5.24
N ARG A 339 30.91 14.21 -5.48
CA ARG A 339 31.60 13.45 -4.43
C ARG A 339 32.20 14.32 -3.34
N GLU A 340 32.73 15.48 -3.70
CA GLU A 340 33.40 16.42 -2.79
C GLU A 340 32.42 17.11 -1.81
N GLU A 341 31.13 17.07 -2.09
CA GLU A 341 30.08 17.62 -1.19
C GLU A 341 29.80 16.73 -0.01
N TYR A 342 30.25 15.47 -0.04
CA TYR A 342 29.91 14.47 0.95
C TYR A 342 31.10 14.06 1.83
N THR A 343 30.81 13.87 3.13
CA THR A 343 31.64 13.03 4.00
C THR A 343 31.01 11.64 4.03
N VAL A 344 31.73 10.63 3.53
CA VAL A 344 31.22 9.28 3.32
C VAL A 344 31.80 8.30 4.31
N SER A 345 30.92 7.52 4.95
CA SER A 345 31.25 6.35 5.77
C SER A 345 30.53 5.12 5.23
N SER A 346 31.24 4.23 4.59
CA SER A 346 30.67 3.01 4.03
C SER A 346 31.39 1.76 4.51
N SER A 347 30.63 0.70 4.84
CA SER A 347 31.17 -0.56 5.30
C SER A 347 30.31 -1.75 4.90
N THR A 348 30.99 -2.85 4.54
CA THR A 348 30.39 -4.19 4.39
C THR A 348 31.35 -5.22 4.97
N SER A 349 30.84 -6.33 5.51
CA SER A 349 31.69 -7.39 6.07
C SER A 349 32.08 -8.42 5.01
N ASN A 350 31.15 -8.81 4.14
CA ASN A 350 31.36 -9.93 3.20
C ASN A 350 31.13 -9.55 1.72
N GLY A 351 30.82 -8.30 1.41
CA GLY A 351 30.59 -7.83 0.05
C GLY A 351 31.68 -6.92 -0.50
N ALA A 352 31.56 -6.58 -1.76
CA ALA A 352 32.41 -5.55 -2.38
C ALA A 352 31.91 -4.15 -2.01
N ASN A 353 32.79 -3.26 -1.62
CA ASN A 353 32.50 -1.87 -1.35
C ASN A 353 33.19 -0.98 -2.40
N GLN A 354 32.45 -0.54 -3.41
CA GLN A 354 32.97 0.33 -4.47
C GLN A 354 32.96 1.80 -4.07
N LEU A 355 32.14 2.21 -3.10
CA LEU A 355 32.01 3.58 -2.65
C LEU A 355 33.24 4.04 -1.84
N GLY A 356 33.70 3.20 -0.90
CA GLY A 356 34.78 3.56 0.03
C GLY A 356 34.35 4.62 1.05
N SER A 357 35.24 4.94 1.99
CA SER A 357 35.02 5.99 2.99
C SER A 357 36.00 7.13 2.79
N PHE A 358 35.54 8.36 2.87
CA PHE A 358 36.37 9.56 2.71
C PHE A 358 35.75 10.76 3.43
N ALA A 359 36.56 11.74 3.77
CA ALA A 359 36.11 13.02 4.28
C ALA A 359 35.95 14.00 3.10
N GLY A 360 34.89 14.78 3.09
CA GLY A 360 34.53 15.74 2.06
C GLY A 360 33.77 16.94 2.63
N GLY A 361 32.66 17.29 2.00
CA GLY A 361 31.86 18.45 2.34
C GLY A 361 30.92 18.26 3.52
N ASP A 362 29.88 19.09 3.55
CA ASP A 362 28.96 19.24 4.68
C ASP A 362 27.82 18.19 4.67
N LYS A 363 27.54 17.54 3.54
CA LYS A 363 26.57 16.45 3.46
C LYS A 363 27.19 15.16 4.00
N THR A 364 26.43 14.34 4.67
CA THR A 364 26.89 13.04 5.18
C THR A 364 26.20 11.88 4.49
N LEU A 365 26.98 10.88 4.07
CA LEU A 365 26.49 9.64 3.48
C LEU A 365 27.01 8.44 4.29
N ARG A 366 26.13 7.77 4.99
CA ARG A 366 26.45 6.57 5.75
C ARG A 366 25.77 5.34 5.15
N VAL A 367 26.56 4.37 4.69
CA VAL A 367 26.05 3.13 4.08
C VAL A 367 26.62 1.92 4.80
N VAL A 368 25.75 1.06 5.30
CA VAL A 368 26.16 -0.15 6.00
C VAL A 368 25.38 -1.35 5.49
N THR A 369 26.09 -2.39 5.07
CA THR A 369 25.54 -3.71 4.86
C THR A 369 26.46 -4.75 5.53
N SER A 370 26.01 -6.00 5.70
CA SER A 370 26.87 -7.06 6.24
C SER A 370 27.31 -8.05 5.16
N ASN A 371 26.40 -8.51 4.32
CA ASN A 371 26.63 -9.65 3.45
C ASN A 371 26.59 -9.34 1.95
N ALA A 372 26.35 -8.12 1.55
CA ALA A 372 26.20 -7.77 0.16
C ALA A 372 27.07 -6.57 -0.27
N SER A 373 27.01 -6.22 -1.53
CA SER A 373 27.82 -5.15 -2.13
C SER A 373 27.22 -3.76 -1.94
N ILE A 374 28.10 -2.75 -1.95
CA ILE A 374 27.79 -1.34 -2.03
C ILE A 374 28.34 -0.81 -3.36
N ALA A 375 27.44 -0.30 -4.22
CA ALA A 375 27.76 0.26 -5.54
C ALA A 375 26.92 1.53 -5.75
N LEU A 376 27.35 2.64 -5.12
CA LEU A 376 26.73 3.96 -5.28
C LEU A 376 27.65 4.88 -6.07
N GLU A 377 27.05 5.64 -6.93
CA GLU A 377 27.69 6.66 -7.75
C GLU A 377 27.18 8.05 -7.37
N PHE A 378 27.95 9.07 -7.71
CA PHE A 378 27.56 10.45 -7.52
C PHE A 378 27.13 11.02 -8.89
N GLY A 379 25.95 11.64 -8.93
CA GLY A 379 25.45 12.37 -10.08
C GLY A 379 26.27 13.64 -10.33
N GLU A 380 26.18 14.20 -11.56
CA GLU A 380 26.81 15.48 -11.88
C GLU A 380 26.02 16.67 -11.31
#